data_ae199da556a59934799525246f83a54e
#
_entry.id   ae199da556a59934799525246f83a54e
#
_cell.length_a   1.000
_cell.length_b   1.000
_cell.length_c   1.000
_cell.angle_alpha   90.00
_cell.angle_beta   90.00
_cell.angle_gamma   90.00
#
_symmetry.space_group_name_H-M   'P 1'
#
loop_
_entity.id
_entity.type
_entity.pdbx_description
1 polymer ?
#
loop_
_entity_poly.entity_id
_entity_poly.type
_entity_poly.pdbx_seq_one_letter_code
_entity_poly.pdbx_strand_id
1 'polypeptide(L)'
;MMNRYKSVFDIIGPVMVGPSSSHTAGAVAIGRAGNKLFGGVPRKVTVHYYGSFAQTHRGHGTDYAIAAGILGFDTDDLRVPNAPEIAKKRGIDIRFVEEDGPSPIDHPNTAILDMSSGTQKAQISGCSIGGGSIEIRHLVIHDTEITPTGSLPIIIWLDYEKEILNEQNLTSLLQEKAPFSKKRIFHTKDCNIYEYDVENYLKPALVKELKEKFENIIWL
;
A
#
# COMPACT_ATOMS: atom_id res chain seq x y z
N MET A 1 13.14 -11.75 20.61
CA MET A 1 12.44 -11.98 19.34
C MET A 1 11.20 -11.14 19.35
N MET A 2 11.10 -10.11 18.51
CA MET A 2 9.86 -9.34 18.38
C MET A 2 8.79 -10.25 17.77
N ASN A 3 7.61 -10.28 18.38
CA ASN A 3 6.46 -11.03 17.88
C ASN A 3 6.03 -10.36 16.56
N ARG A 4 6.34 -10.99 15.41
CA ARG A 4 6.05 -10.45 14.06
C ARG A 4 4.55 -10.44 13.72
N TYR A 5 3.72 -11.09 14.54
CA TYR A 5 2.29 -11.25 14.29
C TYR A 5 1.50 -10.40 15.28
N LYS A 6 0.66 -9.51 14.74
CA LYS A 6 -0.25 -8.65 15.50
C LYS A 6 -1.60 -9.34 15.78
N SER A 7 -1.91 -10.41 15.03
CA SER A 7 -3.18 -11.14 15.11
C SER A 7 -3.00 -12.60 14.70
N VAL A 8 -3.90 -13.48 15.18
CA VAL A 8 -4.00 -14.87 14.71
C VAL A 8 -4.30 -14.95 13.20
N PHE A 9 -4.95 -13.94 12.65
CA PHE A 9 -5.23 -13.86 11.21
C PHE A 9 -3.97 -13.65 10.36
N ASP A 10 -2.89 -13.11 10.93
CA ASP A 10 -1.59 -13.00 10.25
C ASP A 10 -0.97 -14.38 10.01
N ILE A 11 -1.40 -15.41 10.79
CA ILE A 11 -0.93 -16.78 10.67
C ILE A 11 -1.85 -17.61 9.76
N ILE A 12 -3.17 -17.44 9.88
CA ILE A 12 -4.16 -18.20 9.11
C ILE A 12 -4.25 -17.68 7.67
N GLY A 13 -3.98 -16.40 7.46
CA GLY A 13 -4.15 -15.71 6.19
C GLY A 13 -5.61 -15.34 5.89
N PRO A 14 -5.84 -14.44 4.93
CA PRO A 14 -7.18 -14.03 4.54
C PRO A 14 -7.87 -15.09 3.67
N VAL A 15 -9.20 -15.04 3.61
CA VAL A 15 -9.95 -15.71 2.54
C VAL A 15 -9.52 -15.10 1.21
N MET A 16 -9.17 -15.92 0.24
CA MET A 16 -8.61 -15.44 -1.01
C MET A 16 -9.00 -16.31 -2.22
N VAL A 17 -9.00 -15.70 -3.39
CA VAL A 17 -9.11 -16.37 -4.68
C VAL A 17 -7.71 -16.44 -5.29
N GLY A 18 -7.08 -17.63 -5.18
CA GLY A 18 -5.74 -17.88 -5.72
C GLY A 18 -4.94 -18.91 -4.93
N PRO A 19 -3.80 -19.36 -5.45
CA PRO A 19 -3.09 -20.53 -4.93
C PRO A 19 -2.15 -20.26 -3.75
N SER A 20 -1.81 -19.00 -3.44
CA SER A 20 -0.73 -18.68 -2.50
C SER A 20 -1.03 -17.47 -1.62
N SER A 21 -0.91 -17.61 -0.30
CA SER A 21 -1.09 -16.49 0.62
C SER A 21 -0.04 -15.40 0.43
N SER A 22 1.21 -15.74 0.14
CA SER A 22 2.26 -14.74 -0.08
C SER A 22 2.23 -14.14 -1.48
N HIS A 23 2.04 -14.96 -2.53
CA HIS A 23 2.11 -14.52 -3.93
C HIS A 23 0.77 -14.04 -4.50
N THR A 24 -0.36 -14.43 -3.91
CA THR A 24 -1.67 -13.94 -4.31
C THR A 24 -2.20 -12.92 -3.30
N ALA A 25 -2.52 -13.31 -2.06
CA ALA A 25 -3.11 -12.37 -1.11
C ALA A 25 -2.17 -11.20 -0.76
N GLY A 26 -0.87 -11.47 -0.56
CA GLY A 26 0.13 -10.42 -0.35
C GLY A 26 0.25 -9.48 -1.55
N ALA A 27 0.18 -10.01 -2.78
CA ALA A 27 0.21 -9.19 -3.99
C ALA A 27 -1.05 -8.31 -4.13
N VAL A 28 -2.26 -8.85 -3.86
CA VAL A 28 -3.49 -8.03 -3.78
C VAL A 28 -3.32 -6.91 -2.77
N ALA A 29 -2.78 -7.22 -1.58
CA ALA A 29 -2.59 -6.21 -0.53
C ALA A 29 -1.63 -5.10 -0.95
N ILE A 30 -0.50 -5.41 -1.63
CA ILE A 30 0.43 -4.41 -2.18
C ILE A 30 -0.28 -3.55 -3.24
N GLY A 31 -1.01 -4.17 -4.17
CA GLY A 31 -1.78 -3.44 -5.19
C GLY A 31 -2.82 -2.50 -4.57
N ARG A 32 -3.53 -2.94 -3.51
CA ARG A 32 -4.49 -2.11 -2.76
C ARG A 32 -3.82 -0.95 -2.03
N ALA A 33 -2.65 -1.18 -1.45
CA ALA A 33 -1.87 -0.09 -0.84
C ALA A 33 -1.50 0.95 -1.90
N GLY A 34 -1.11 0.53 -3.11
CA GLY A 34 -0.88 1.41 -4.25
C GLY A 34 -2.14 2.19 -4.65
N ASN A 35 -3.29 1.53 -4.79
CA ASN A 35 -4.57 2.17 -5.10
C ASN A 35 -4.94 3.25 -4.06
N LYS A 36 -4.77 2.95 -2.78
CA LYS A 36 -5.03 3.90 -1.69
C LYS A 36 -4.08 5.09 -1.72
N LEU A 37 -2.76 4.83 -1.90
CA LEU A 37 -1.74 5.89 -1.97
C LEU A 37 -2.00 6.82 -3.15
N PHE A 38 -2.41 6.28 -4.29
CA PHE A 38 -2.72 7.04 -5.50
C PHE A 38 -4.06 7.80 -5.41
N GLY A 39 -4.91 7.46 -4.46
CA GLY A 39 -6.25 8.05 -4.32
C GLY A 39 -7.28 7.47 -5.29
N GLY A 40 -7.07 6.24 -5.78
CA GLY A 40 -7.93 5.54 -6.72
C GLY A 40 -7.18 4.73 -7.78
N VAL A 41 -7.81 4.48 -8.91
CA VAL A 41 -7.22 3.65 -9.97
C VAL A 41 -6.38 4.50 -10.94
N PRO A 42 -5.05 4.27 -11.02
CA PRO A 42 -4.18 4.99 -11.95
C PRO A 42 -4.43 4.56 -13.39
N ARG A 43 -4.10 5.42 -14.37
CA ARG A 43 -4.21 5.08 -15.80
C ARG A 43 -3.04 4.23 -16.31
N LYS A 44 -1.86 4.39 -15.72
CA LYS A 44 -0.66 3.60 -16.05
C LYS A 44 -0.01 3.11 -14.80
N VAL A 45 0.39 1.85 -14.80
CA VAL A 45 1.18 1.23 -13.72
C VAL A 45 2.27 0.40 -14.34
N THR A 46 3.51 0.59 -13.88
CA THR A 46 4.59 -0.36 -14.10
C THR A 46 4.85 -1.07 -12.79
N VAL A 47 4.79 -2.38 -12.79
CA VAL A 47 5.04 -3.23 -11.64
C VAL A 47 6.40 -3.89 -11.84
N HIS A 48 7.36 -3.55 -10.99
CA HIS A 48 8.70 -4.13 -10.99
C HIS A 48 8.79 -5.22 -9.93
N TYR A 49 9.05 -6.43 -10.36
CA TYR A 49 9.21 -7.60 -9.50
C TYR A 49 10.66 -7.92 -9.24
N TYR A 50 10.98 -8.30 -8.00
CA TYR A 50 12.31 -8.74 -7.58
C TYR A 50 12.26 -10.13 -6.94
N GLY A 51 13.38 -10.85 -7.02
CA GLY A 51 13.59 -12.11 -6.34
C GLY A 51 12.54 -13.17 -6.67
N SER A 52 11.87 -13.72 -5.64
CA SER A 52 10.87 -14.78 -5.84
C SER A 52 9.65 -14.30 -6.62
N PHE A 53 9.22 -13.03 -6.45
CA PHE A 53 8.15 -12.48 -7.27
C PHE A 53 8.53 -12.45 -8.75
N ALA A 54 9.74 -12.01 -9.10
CA ALA A 54 10.22 -12.00 -10.49
C ALA A 54 10.25 -13.41 -11.10
N GLN A 55 10.66 -14.41 -10.32
CA GLN A 55 10.80 -15.79 -10.81
C GLN A 55 9.46 -16.53 -10.96
N THR A 56 8.43 -16.17 -10.19
CA THR A 56 7.24 -17.00 -10.03
C THR A 56 5.91 -16.30 -10.33
N HIS A 57 5.91 -15.00 -10.65
CA HIS A 57 4.69 -14.19 -10.76
C HIS A 57 3.64 -14.79 -11.72
N ARG A 58 4.07 -15.37 -12.85
CA ARG A 58 3.17 -16.00 -13.84
C ARG A 58 2.52 -17.26 -13.29
N GLY A 59 3.30 -18.14 -12.63
CA GLY A 59 2.82 -19.43 -12.13
C GLY A 59 1.95 -19.34 -10.89
N HIS A 60 2.20 -18.35 -10.02
CA HIS A 60 1.50 -18.17 -8.76
C HIS A 60 0.40 -17.10 -8.80
N GLY A 61 0.14 -16.53 -9.97
CA GLY A 61 -0.93 -15.56 -10.16
C GLY A 61 -0.69 -14.19 -9.54
N THR A 62 0.58 -13.83 -9.33
CA THR A 62 0.97 -12.53 -8.75
C THR A 62 0.51 -11.37 -9.65
N ASP A 63 0.55 -11.55 -10.98
CA ASP A 63 0.14 -10.53 -11.96
C ASP A 63 -1.33 -10.15 -11.82
N TYR A 64 -2.22 -11.14 -11.83
CA TYR A 64 -3.64 -10.86 -11.69
C TYR A 64 -3.98 -10.37 -10.27
N ALA A 65 -3.26 -10.83 -9.27
CA ALA A 65 -3.46 -10.44 -7.89
C ALA A 65 -3.09 -8.96 -7.65
N ILE A 66 -1.92 -8.53 -8.12
CA ILE A 66 -1.51 -7.11 -8.03
C ILE A 66 -2.44 -6.22 -8.85
N ALA A 67 -2.82 -6.63 -10.06
CA ALA A 67 -3.78 -5.91 -10.89
C ALA A 67 -5.14 -5.77 -10.18
N ALA A 68 -5.61 -6.83 -9.51
CA ALA A 68 -6.83 -6.80 -8.70
C ALA A 68 -6.75 -5.77 -7.58
N GLY A 69 -5.65 -5.75 -6.84
CA GLY A 69 -5.41 -4.76 -5.79
C GLY A 69 -5.38 -3.33 -6.32
N ILE A 70 -4.71 -3.08 -7.46
CA ILE A 70 -4.69 -1.79 -8.15
C ILE A 70 -6.11 -1.35 -8.54
N LEU A 71 -6.99 -2.28 -8.94
CA LEU A 71 -8.39 -2.02 -9.23
C LEU A 71 -9.28 -1.84 -7.98
N GLY A 72 -8.72 -2.01 -6.79
CA GLY A 72 -9.42 -1.89 -5.51
C GLY A 72 -10.21 -3.14 -5.10
N PHE A 73 -9.94 -4.31 -5.72
CA PHE A 73 -10.60 -5.57 -5.33
C PHE A 73 -10.00 -6.13 -4.04
N ASP A 74 -10.82 -6.83 -3.26
CA ASP A 74 -10.40 -7.59 -2.09
C ASP A 74 -9.83 -8.97 -2.49
N THR A 75 -9.16 -9.64 -1.55
CA THR A 75 -8.52 -10.94 -1.80
C THR A 75 -9.50 -12.06 -2.14
N ASP A 76 -10.74 -11.95 -1.66
CA ASP A 76 -11.84 -12.91 -1.88
C ASP A 76 -12.76 -12.54 -3.05
N ASP A 77 -12.48 -11.45 -3.75
CA ASP A 77 -13.28 -11.02 -4.91
C ASP A 77 -13.09 -12.00 -6.08
N LEU A 78 -14.19 -12.58 -6.57
CA LEU A 78 -14.19 -13.54 -7.68
C LEU A 78 -13.65 -12.97 -8.99
N ARG A 79 -13.51 -11.65 -9.11
CA ARG A 79 -12.94 -10.97 -10.29
C ARG A 79 -11.40 -10.97 -10.27
N VAL A 80 -10.76 -11.35 -9.16
CA VAL A 80 -9.29 -11.34 -9.01
C VAL A 80 -8.57 -12.03 -10.18
N PRO A 81 -8.93 -13.25 -10.62
CA PRO A 81 -8.23 -13.90 -11.73
C PRO A 81 -8.34 -13.18 -13.08
N ASN A 82 -9.38 -12.37 -13.26
CA ASN A 82 -9.66 -11.64 -14.51
C ASN A 82 -9.24 -10.15 -14.43
N ALA A 83 -8.56 -9.75 -13.37
CA ALA A 83 -8.21 -8.35 -13.13
C ALA A 83 -7.39 -7.69 -14.26
N PRO A 84 -6.39 -8.34 -14.89
CA PRO A 84 -5.66 -7.75 -16.01
C PRO A 84 -6.55 -7.45 -17.21
N GLU A 85 -7.49 -8.33 -17.54
CA GLU A 85 -8.45 -8.10 -18.62
C GLU A 85 -9.43 -6.99 -18.28
N ILE A 86 -9.88 -6.92 -17.05
CA ILE A 86 -10.76 -5.84 -16.56
C ILE A 86 -10.02 -4.50 -16.63
N ALA A 87 -8.75 -4.44 -16.22
CA ALA A 87 -7.91 -3.26 -16.34
C ALA A 87 -7.80 -2.79 -17.80
N LYS A 88 -7.47 -3.72 -18.70
CA LYS A 88 -7.39 -3.43 -20.14
C LYS A 88 -8.70 -2.89 -20.72
N LYS A 89 -9.85 -3.51 -20.37
CA LYS A 89 -11.18 -3.04 -20.81
C LYS A 89 -11.52 -1.64 -20.27
N ARG A 90 -10.97 -1.25 -19.12
CA ARG A 90 -11.11 0.09 -18.53
C ARG A 90 -10.08 1.11 -19.05
N GLY A 91 -9.23 0.72 -20.00
CA GLY A 91 -8.18 1.58 -20.56
C GLY A 91 -7.03 1.87 -19.59
N ILE A 92 -6.76 0.95 -18.65
CA ILE A 92 -5.66 1.02 -17.68
C ILE A 92 -4.50 0.19 -18.24
N ASP A 93 -3.34 0.81 -18.42
CA ASP A 93 -2.10 0.16 -18.89
C ASP A 93 -1.32 -0.35 -17.67
N ILE A 94 -1.31 -1.67 -17.47
CA ILE A 94 -0.51 -2.32 -16.42
C ILE A 94 0.58 -3.13 -17.10
N ARG A 95 1.84 -2.85 -16.77
CA ARG A 95 3.02 -3.55 -17.27
C ARG A 95 3.76 -4.24 -16.14
N PHE A 96 4.19 -5.46 -16.38
CA PHE A 96 4.97 -6.25 -15.44
C PHE A 96 6.40 -6.38 -15.96
N VAL A 97 7.36 -6.08 -15.09
CA VAL A 97 8.80 -6.10 -15.39
C VAL A 97 9.48 -7.01 -14.37
N GLU A 98 10.21 -7.99 -14.87
CA GLU A 98 11.09 -8.84 -14.07
C GLU A 98 12.44 -8.13 -13.93
N GLU A 99 12.83 -7.80 -12.71
CA GLU A 99 14.08 -7.09 -12.44
C GLU A 99 15.17 -8.07 -12.00
N ASP A 100 16.36 -7.89 -12.56
CA ASP A 100 17.54 -8.63 -12.17
C ASP A 100 18.21 -7.99 -10.94
N GLY A 101 18.80 -8.83 -10.10
CA GLY A 101 19.56 -8.38 -8.95
C GLY A 101 18.78 -8.27 -7.63
N PRO A 102 19.38 -7.67 -6.59
CA PRO A 102 18.79 -7.58 -5.27
C PRO A 102 17.64 -6.56 -5.23
N SER A 103 16.64 -6.85 -4.42
CA SER A 103 15.54 -5.92 -4.16
C SER A 103 16.04 -4.64 -3.47
N PRO A 104 15.64 -3.43 -3.93
CA PRO A 104 15.99 -2.17 -3.27
C PRO A 104 15.48 -2.05 -1.82
N ILE A 105 14.48 -2.86 -1.45
CA ILE A 105 13.92 -2.89 -0.10
C ILE A 105 14.28 -4.18 0.66
N ASP A 106 15.30 -4.90 0.20
CA ASP A 106 15.90 -6.08 0.84
C ASP A 106 14.87 -7.18 1.21
N HIS A 107 14.06 -7.60 0.22
CA HIS A 107 13.12 -8.71 0.40
C HIS A 107 12.87 -9.46 -0.92
N PRO A 108 12.82 -10.83 -0.92
CA PRO A 108 12.63 -11.60 -2.16
C PRO A 108 11.22 -11.50 -2.76
N ASN A 109 10.19 -11.21 -1.97
CA ASN A 109 8.82 -11.05 -2.46
C ASN A 109 8.46 -9.57 -2.61
N THR A 110 9.26 -8.84 -3.40
CA THR A 110 9.10 -7.39 -3.58
C THR A 110 8.36 -7.06 -4.87
N ALA A 111 7.43 -6.11 -4.77
CA ALA A 111 6.85 -5.40 -5.90
C ALA A 111 6.98 -3.88 -5.69
N ILE A 112 7.45 -3.19 -6.72
CA ILE A 112 7.46 -1.72 -6.78
C ILE A 112 6.46 -1.30 -7.85
N LEU A 113 5.53 -0.43 -7.49
CA LEU A 113 4.48 0.07 -8.38
C LEU A 113 4.74 1.53 -8.70
N ASP A 114 5.11 1.81 -9.95
CA ASP A 114 5.14 3.15 -10.52
C ASP A 114 3.78 3.48 -11.11
N MET A 115 3.09 4.46 -10.55
CA MET A 115 1.72 4.78 -10.88
C MET A 115 1.59 6.20 -11.43
N SER A 116 0.77 6.38 -12.48
CA SER A 116 0.54 7.71 -13.04
C SER A 116 -0.84 7.90 -13.69
N SER A 117 -1.34 9.14 -13.66
CA SER A 117 -2.50 9.63 -14.41
C SER A 117 -2.29 11.11 -14.72
N GLY A 118 -2.05 11.45 -15.98
CA GLY A 118 -1.69 12.82 -16.35
C GLY A 118 -0.40 13.27 -15.64
N THR A 119 -0.49 14.33 -14.85
CA THR A 119 0.64 14.87 -14.06
C THR A 119 0.81 14.21 -12.71
N GLN A 120 -0.24 13.56 -12.19
CA GLN A 120 -0.17 12.86 -10.91
C GLN A 120 0.71 11.62 -11.02
N LYS A 121 1.65 11.48 -10.08
CA LYS A 121 2.56 10.33 -9.96
C LYS A 121 2.67 9.91 -8.52
N ALA A 122 2.82 8.61 -8.30
CA ALA A 122 3.19 8.03 -7.01
C ALA A 122 3.94 6.72 -7.22
N GLN A 123 4.80 6.37 -6.27
CA GLN A 123 5.47 5.06 -6.24
C GLN A 123 5.25 4.43 -4.88
N ILE A 124 5.10 3.12 -4.84
CA ILE A 124 5.07 2.34 -3.62
C ILE A 124 5.92 1.10 -3.76
N SER A 125 6.78 0.85 -2.77
CA SER A 125 7.60 -0.35 -2.69
C SER A 125 7.16 -1.19 -1.51
N GLY A 126 6.56 -2.34 -1.80
CA GLY A 126 6.04 -3.26 -0.81
C GLY A 126 6.62 -4.65 -0.95
N CYS A 127 6.62 -5.39 0.14
CA CYS A 127 6.96 -6.81 0.13
C CYS A 127 5.94 -7.64 0.90
N SER A 128 5.73 -8.87 0.41
CA SER A 128 4.90 -9.86 1.12
C SER A 128 5.75 -10.64 2.10
N ILE A 129 5.38 -10.57 3.39
CA ILE A 129 6.07 -11.25 4.48
C ILE A 129 5.43 -12.60 4.87
N GLY A 130 4.44 -13.05 4.10
CA GLY A 130 3.71 -14.31 4.30
C GLY A 130 2.33 -14.12 4.93
N GLY A 131 1.48 -15.14 4.82
CA GLY A 131 0.12 -15.13 5.39
C GLY A 131 -0.82 -14.06 4.81
N GLY A 132 -0.47 -13.44 3.68
CA GLY A 132 -1.19 -12.28 3.14
C GLY A 132 -0.79 -10.94 3.75
N SER A 133 0.09 -10.96 4.75
CA SER A 133 0.64 -9.74 5.37
C SER A 133 1.73 -9.12 4.49
N ILE A 134 1.79 -7.79 4.52
CA ILE A 134 2.77 -7.02 3.75
C ILE A 134 3.47 -5.99 4.63
N GLU A 135 4.62 -5.54 4.16
CA GLU A 135 5.30 -4.32 4.63
C GLU A 135 5.42 -3.33 3.47
N ILE A 136 5.28 -2.05 3.77
CA ILE A 136 5.57 -0.95 2.84
C ILE A 136 6.83 -0.26 3.34
N ARG A 137 7.92 -0.39 2.58
CA ARG A 137 9.24 0.06 3.01
C ARG A 137 9.71 1.35 2.35
N HIS A 138 9.10 1.72 1.23
CA HIS A 138 9.40 2.98 0.56
C HIS A 138 8.17 3.44 -0.24
N LEU A 139 7.97 4.75 -0.31
CA LEU A 139 6.96 5.37 -1.16
C LEU A 139 7.41 6.76 -1.60
N VAL A 140 6.91 7.17 -2.77
CA VAL A 140 7.11 8.52 -3.31
C VAL A 140 5.75 9.13 -3.59
N ILE A 141 5.49 10.30 -3.04
CA ILE A 141 4.29 11.09 -3.27
C ILE A 141 4.67 12.57 -3.30
N HIS A 142 4.15 13.33 -4.25
CA HIS A 142 4.54 14.75 -4.46
C HIS A 142 6.06 14.93 -4.55
N ASP A 143 6.74 14.06 -5.29
CA ASP A 143 8.21 14.04 -5.45
C ASP A 143 8.98 13.92 -4.12
N THR A 144 8.32 13.49 -3.06
CA THR A 144 8.90 13.30 -1.73
C THR A 144 9.05 11.82 -1.43
N GLU A 145 10.27 11.39 -1.13
CA GLU A 145 10.58 10.04 -0.70
C GLU A 145 10.30 9.87 0.80
N ILE A 146 9.57 8.81 1.14
CA ILE A 146 9.22 8.46 2.52
C ILE A 146 9.62 7.02 2.76
N THR A 147 10.35 6.78 3.85
CA THR A 147 10.77 5.44 4.27
C THR A 147 10.13 5.12 5.61
N PRO A 148 8.94 4.48 5.62
CA PRO A 148 8.27 4.05 6.84
C PRO A 148 9.05 2.95 7.57
N THR A 149 8.61 2.57 8.77
CA THR A 149 9.19 1.41 9.48
C THR A 149 8.87 0.07 8.80
N GLY A 150 7.92 0.08 7.87
CA GLY A 150 7.52 -1.07 7.06
C GLY A 150 6.21 -1.71 7.51
N SER A 151 5.97 -1.81 8.80
CA SER A 151 4.78 -2.46 9.35
C SER A 151 3.52 -1.60 9.17
N LEU A 152 2.43 -2.23 8.75
CA LEU A 152 1.11 -1.58 8.69
C LEU A 152 0.42 -1.58 10.08
N PRO A 153 -0.49 -0.62 10.33
CA PRO A 153 -0.94 0.45 9.44
C PRO A 153 0.03 1.63 9.39
N ILE A 154 0.05 2.32 8.26
CA ILE A 154 0.72 3.59 8.07
C ILE A 154 -0.35 4.62 7.70
N ILE A 155 -0.36 5.77 8.38
CA ILE A 155 -1.23 6.89 8.04
C ILE A 155 -0.38 7.95 7.33
N ILE A 156 -0.88 8.44 6.20
CA ILE A 156 -0.30 9.57 5.45
C ILE A 156 -1.38 10.63 5.33
N TRP A 157 -1.04 11.85 5.69
CA TRP A 157 -1.95 12.97 5.51
C TRP A 157 -1.30 14.08 4.69
N LEU A 158 -1.98 14.49 3.62
CA LEU A 158 -1.55 15.57 2.74
C LEU A 158 -2.30 16.84 3.15
N ASP A 159 -1.65 17.69 3.92
CA ASP A 159 -2.19 18.94 4.42
C ASP A 159 -1.84 20.09 3.48
N TYR A 160 -2.77 20.46 2.61
CA TYR A 160 -2.62 21.56 1.66
C TYR A 160 -2.84 22.94 2.33
N GLU A 161 -3.54 22.98 3.44
CA GLU A 161 -3.83 24.22 4.17
C GLU A 161 -2.63 24.66 5.02
N LYS A 162 -1.80 23.71 5.44
CA LYS A 162 -0.60 23.92 6.28
C LYS A 162 -0.92 24.58 7.62
N GLU A 163 -2.10 24.27 8.18
CA GLU A 163 -2.54 24.83 9.44
C GLU A 163 -2.03 24.00 10.64
N ILE A 164 -1.30 24.67 11.54
CA ILE A 164 -0.73 24.04 12.74
C ILE A 164 -1.82 23.40 13.62
N LEU A 165 -2.99 24.02 13.70
CA LEU A 165 -4.09 23.53 14.53
C LEU A 165 -4.63 22.17 14.01
N ASN A 166 -4.73 22.00 12.70
CA ASN A 166 -5.18 20.76 12.08
C ASN A 166 -4.18 19.60 12.35
N GLU A 167 -2.90 19.91 12.29
CA GLU A 167 -1.83 18.95 12.62
C GLU A 167 -1.90 18.53 14.10
N GLN A 168 -2.06 19.47 15.03
CA GLN A 168 -2.19 19.19 16.45
C GLN A 168 -3.44 18.35 16.76
N ASN A 169 -4.57 18.65 16.11
CA ASN A 169 -5.81 17.89 16.24
C ASN A 169 -5.65 16.43 15.76
N LEU A 170 -5.04 16.22 14.59
CA LEU A 170 -4.78 14.88 14.10
C LEU A 170 -3.83 14.10 15.02
N THR A 171 -2.73 14.73 15.42
CA THR A 171 -1.74 14.10 16.31
C THR A 171 -2.36 13.68 17.64
N SER A 172 -3.16 14.56 18.27
CA SER A 172 -3.84 14.28 19.54
C SER A 172 -4.86 13.15 19.39
N LEU A 173 -5.66 13.15 18.31
CA LEU A 173 -6.63 12.10 18.02
C LEU A 173 -5.95 10.73 17.83
N LEU A 174 -4.82 10.69 17.13
CA LEU A 174 -4.06 9.46 16.94
C LEU A 174 -3.41 8.98 18.24
N GLN A 175 -2.82 9.86 19.04
CA GLN A 175 -2.25 9.51 20.34
C GLN A 175 -3.30 8.87 21.26
N GLU A 176 -4.54 9.35 21.24
CA GLU A 176 -5.64 8.82 22.06
C GLU A 176 -6.17 7.48 21.53
N LYS A 177 -6.43 7.38 20.20
CA LYS A 177 -7.23 6.28 19.62
C LYS A 177 -6.44 5.25 18.83
N ALA A 178 -5.27 5.62 18.32
CA ALA A 178 -4.39 4.79 17.51
C ALA A 178 -2.93 5.20 17.73
N PRO A 179 -2.32 4.87 18.88
CA PRO A 179 -0.96 5.24 19.19
C PRO A 179 0.01 4.87 18.07
N PHE A 180 1.00 5.72 17.85
CA PHE A 180 2.01 5.56 16.81
C PHE A 180 3.42 5.58 17.42
N SER A 181 4.31 4.79 16.85
CA SER A 181 5.71 4.68 17.30
C SER A 181 6.59 5.78 16.70
N LYS A 182 6.20 6.31 15.54
CA LYS A 182 6.97 7.34 14.84
C LYS A 182 6.05 8.28 14.07
N LYS A 183 6.44 9.56 14.02
CA LYS A 183 5.85 10.60 13.18
C LYS A 183 6.95 11.25 12.37
N ARG A 184 6.70 11.49 11.09
CA ARG A 184 7.57 12.24 10.19
C ARG A 184 6.80 13.35 9.52
N ILE A 185 7.48 14.45 9.22
CA ILE A 185 6.91 15.62 8.56
C ILE A 185 7.81 15.99 7.39
N PHE A 186 7.21 16.16 6.22
CA PHE A 186 7.89 16.58 5.01
C PHE A 186 7.22 17.85 4.49
N HIS A 187 8.00 18.89 4.32
CA HIS A 187 7.51 20.17 3.80
C HIS A 187 7.75 20.23 2.30
N THR A 188 6.68 20.26 1.53
CA THR A 188 6.74 20.44 0.08
C THR A 188 6.26 21.85 -0.30
N LYS A 189 6.37 22.18 -1.60
CA LYS A 189 5.85 23.44 -2.10
C LYS A 189 4.33 23.54 -1.92
N ASP A 190 3.62 22.45 -2.21
CA ASP A 190 2.16 22.45 -2.30
C ASP A 190 1.46 22.07 -1.00
N CYS A 191 2.03 21.13 -0.23
CA CYS A 191 1.44 20.63 1.02
C CYS A 191 2.51 20.28 2.06
N ASN A 192 2.09 20.08 3.31
CA ASN A 192 2.84 19.30 4.28
C ASN A 192 2.39 17.85 4.21
N ILE A 193 3.34 16.91 4.27
CA ILE A 193 3.05 15.50 4.34
C ILE A 193 3.38 15.01 5.74
N TYR A 194 2.38 14.50 6.42
CA TYR A 194 2.55 13.88 7.73
C TYR A 194 2.44 12.36 7.58
N GLU A 195 3.40 11.65 8.10
CA GLU A 195 3.42 10.20 8.10
C GLU A 195 3.51 9.69 9.53
N TYR A 196 2.66 8.70 9.86
CA TYR A 196 2.59 8.07 11.19
C TYR A 196 2.68 6.54 11.04
N ASP A 197 3.67 5.94 11.71
CA ASP A 197 3.78 4.49 11.88
C ASP A 197 2.90 4.06 13.07
N VAL A 198 1.70 3.55 12.81
CA VAL A 198 0.70 3.22 13.82
C VAL A 198 0.94 1.82 14.39
N GLU A 199 0.77 1.66 15.70
CA GLU A 199 1.11 0.41 16.39
C GLU A 199 0.05 -0.69 16.24
N ASN A 200 -1.23 -0.30 16.10
CA ASN A 200 -2.35 -1.23 16.08
C ASN A 200 -3.25 -1.00 14.87
N TYR A 201 -4.00 -2.02 14.46
CA TYR A 201 -4.99 -1.89 13.39
C TYR A 201 -6.04 -0.83 13.72
N LEU A 202 -6.39 -0.03 12.70
CA LEU A 202 -7.38 1.03 12.83
C LEU A 202 -8.80 0.43 12.94
N LYS A 203 -9.52 0.80 13.99
CA LYS A 203 -10.93 0.42 14.13
C LYS A 203 -11.78 1.13 13.05
N PRO A 204 -12.80 0.46 12.47
CA PRO A 204 -13.65 1.07 11.44
C PRO A 204 -14.25 2.42 11.82
N ALA A 205 -14.66 2.58 13.10
CA ALA A 205 -15.19 3.84 13.61
C ALA A 205 -14.15 4.98 13.52
N LEU A 206 -12.88 4.69 13.85
CA LEU A 206 -11.78 5.67 13.74
C LEU A 206 -11.50 6.02 12.28
N VAL A 207 -11.47 5.02 11.39
CA VAL A 207 -11.29 5.27 9.94
C VAL A 207 -12.37 6.21 9.41
N LYS A 208 -13.64 6.03 9.83
CA LYS A 208 -14.73 6.91 9.46
C LYS A 208 -14.51 8.33 10.01
N GLU A 209 -14.17 8.45 11.29
CA GLU A 209 -13.90 9.74 11.94
C GLU A 209 -12.74 10.49 11.26
N LEU A 210 -11.66 9.79 10.92
CA LEU A 210 -10.51 10.38 10.23
C LEU A 210 -10.92 10.94 8.86
N LYS A 211 -11.71 10.20 8.09
CA LYS A 211 -12.22 10.65 6.78
C LYS A 211 -13.12 11.87 6.87
N GLU A 212 -13.94 11.96 7.92
CA GLU A 212 -14.88 13.07 8.11
C GLU A 212 -14.17 14.36 8.56
N LYS A 213 -13.04 14.24 9.28
CA LYS A 213 -12.35 15.38 9.86
C LYS A 213 -11.14 15.87 9.07
N PHE A 214 -10.49 14.96 8.32
CA PHE A 214 -9.24 15.27 7.63
C PHE A 214 -9.34 14.88 6.16
N GLU A 215 -9.42 15.88 5.29
CA GLU A 215 -9.34 15.66 3.86
C GLU A 215 -7.95 15.14 3.47
N ASN A 216 -7.87 14.35 2.39
CA ASN A 216 -6.63 13.79 1.86
C ASN A 216 -5.84 12.90 2.85
N ILE A 217 -6.53 12.30 3.83
CA ILE A 217 -5.94 11.32 4.71
C ILE A 217 -5.97 9.93 4.06
N ILE A 218 -4.84 9.24 4.10
CA ILE A 218 -4.62 7.92 3.52
C ILE A 218 -4.19 6.97 4.65
N TRP A 219 -4.70 5.75 4.66
CA TRP A 219 -4.18 4.69 5.54
C TRP A 219 -3.89 3.44 4.71
N LEU A 220 -2.70 2.94 4.85
CA LEU A 220 -2.22 1.72 4.22
C LEU A 220 -2.38 0.55 5.16
#